data_3883df22ba99488904db0ceaf6995faa
#
_entry.id   3883df22ba99488904db0ceaf6995faa
#
_cell.length_a   1.000
_cell.length_b   1.000
_cell.length_c   1.000
_cell.angle_alpha   90.00
_cell.angle_beta   90.00
_cell.angle_gamma   90.00
#
_symmetry.space_group_name_H-M   'P 1'
#
loop_
_entity.id
_entity.type
_entity.pdbx_description
1 polymer ?
#
loop_
_entity_poly.entity_id
_entity_poly.type
_entity_poly.pdbx_seq_one_letter_code
_entity_poly.pdbx_strand_id
1 'polypeptide(L)'
;LSYGPVDLAGFRNWLAQRYQSVDALNRAWGNVFWSMQYGNFDEVELPNLTVTEANPAHWLDFYRFTSQMVAEFNQLQVDILRELSPGRDIIHNFMGRILDFDHYDVGAQLDVSSWDSYPLGFLDQMRDLFPEDHRLQFARSGDPDFQAFHHDLYRATSNGRWWVMEQQPGPVNWAPNNIAPRDGMIALWALEAFAHGAEAVSYFRWRQLPFAQEQMHAGLLRSDRSHAEAFAEAGAVAEMIRNIDWPATTKGDVALIFDYESAWAWRIQPQGEHFDYFSLVFDIYRGLRRFCLSVDMMSPAVA
;
A
#
# COMPACT_ATOMS: atom_id res chain seq x y z
N LEU A 1 -3.13 13.75 1.76
CA LEU A 1 -3.79 14.96 1.22
C LEU A 1 -3.12 16.21 1.81
N SER A 2 -2.87 17.23 0.98
CA SER A 2 -2.35 18.54 1.38
C SER A 2 -3.35 19.63 1.01
N TYR A 3 -3.43 20.69 1.82
CA TYR A 3 -4.44 21.75 1.70
C TYR A 3 -3.83 23.14 1.69
N GLY A 4 -2.63 23.28 1.16
CA GLY A 4 -1.92 24.56 1.09
C GLY A 4 -2.28 25.40 -0.14
N PRO A 5 -1.80 26.64 -0.21
CA PRO A 5 -2.04 27.50 -1.38
C PRO A 5 -1.47 26.95 -2.69
N VAL A 6 -0.38 26.19 -2.62
CA VAL A 6 0.22 25.54 -3.80
C VAL A 6 -0.68 24.43 -4.32
N ASP A 7 -1.28 23.66 -3.39
CA ASP A 7 -2.22 22.58 -3.75
C ASP A 7 -3.48 23.14 -4.37
N LEU A 8 -3.99 24.26 -3.84
CA LEU A 8 -5.15 24.95 -4.42
C LEU A 8 -4.88 25.41 -5.86
N ALA A 9 -3.73 26.04 -6.10
CA ALA A 9 -3.36 26.49 -7.45
C ALA A 9 -3.17 25.29 -8.40
N GLY A 10 -2.52 24.25 -7.94
CA GLY A 10 -2.33 23.00 -8.69
C GLY A 10 -3.67 22.33 -9.03
N PHE A 11 -4.58 22.23 -8.07
CA PHE A 11 -5.90 21.62 -8.27
C PHE A 11 -6.75 22.39 -9.28
N ARG A 12 -6.78 23.74 -9.21
CA ARG A 12 -7.46 24.58 -10.19
C ARG A 12 -6.93 24.38 -11.62
N ASN A 13 -5.62 24.32 -11.77
CA ASN A 13 -4.97 24.02 -13.06
C ASN A 13 -5.34 22.62 -13.56
N TRP A 14 -5.32 21.63 -12.69
CA TRP A 14 -5.69 20.24 -13.00
C TRP A 14 -7.16 20.16 -13.45
N LEU A 15 -8.08 20.84 -12.77
CA LEU A 15 -9.49 20.92 -13.16
C LEU A 15 -9.67 21.59 -14.52
N ALA A 16 -8.93 22.69 -14.79
CA ALA A 16 -8.98 23.35 -16.07
C ALA A 16 -8.47 22.46 -17.21
N GLN A 17 -7.45 21.67 -16.98
CA GLN A 17 -6.95 20.67 -17.95
C GLN A 17 -7.93 19.52 -18.16
N ARG A 18 -8.57 19.01 -17.10
CA ARG A 18 -9.50 17.89 -17.15
C ARG A 18 -10.83 18.27 -17.84
N TYR A 19 -11.40 19.40 -17.48
CA TYR A 19 -12.75 19.79 -17.92
C TYR A 19 -12.77 20.77 -19.07
N GLN A 20 -11.66 21.45 -19.38
CA GLN A 20 -11.50 22.44 -20.46
C GLN A 20 -12.37 23.71 -20.30
N SER A 21 -13.51 23.63 -19.62
CA SER A 21 -14.37 24.78 -19.31
C SER A 21 -15.07 24.60 -17.96
N VAL A 22 -15.36 25.73 -17.31
CA VAL A 22 -16.10 25.75 -16.06
C VAL A 22 -17.52 25.23 -16.20
N ASP A 23 -18.14 25.40 -17.37
CA ASP A 23 -19.47 24.84 -17.66
C ASP A 23 -19.43 23.30 -17.72
N ALA A 24 -18.36 22.72 -18.24
CA ALA A 24 -18.18 21.25 -18.26
C ALA A 24 -17.97 20.75 -16.83
N LEU A 25 -17.16 21.43 -16.01
CA LEU A 25 -17.00 21.14 -14.60
C LEU A 25 -18.34 21.17 -13.86
N ASN A 26 -19.09 22.27 -14.00
CA ASN A 26 -20.38 22.44 -13.35
C ASN A 26 -21.38 21.34 -13.71
N ARG A 27 -21.41 20.92 -14.99
CA ARG A 27 -22.25 19.79 -15.42
C ARG A 27 -21.79 18.46 -14.83
N ALA A 28 -20.48 18.19 -14.85
CA ALA A 28 -19.91 16.95 -14.33
C ALA A 28 -20.13 16.78 -12.82
N TRP A 29 -19.99 17.86 -12.07
CA TRP A 29 -20.20 17.88 -10.63
C TRP A 29 -21.68 18.04 -10.22
N GLY A 30 -22.57 18.36 -11.17
CA GLY A 30 -23.99 18.61 -10.87
C GLY A 30 -24.23 19.87 -10.05
N ASN A 31 -23.39 20.91 -10.21
CA ASN A 31 -23.38 22.12 -9.39
C ASN A 31 -24.63 23.00 -9.54
N VAL A 32 -25.54 22.67 -10.44
CA VAL A 32 -26.86 23.29 -10.49
C VAL A 32 -27.65 23.05 -9.20
N PHE A 33 -27.37 21.94 -8.51
CA PHE A 33 -27.96 21.64 -7.22
C PHE A 33 -27.47 22.67 -6.18
N TRP A 34 -28.39 23.23 -5.42
CA TRP A 34 -28.17 24.35 -4.48
C TRP A 34 -27.53 25.60 -5.09
N SER A 35 -27.58 25.75 -6.42
CA SER A 35 -26.95 26.92 -7.10
C SER A 35 -25.46 27.08 -6.80
N MET A 36 -24.72 25.96 -6.71
CA MET A 36 -23.29 25.90 -6.40
C MET A 36 -22.39 26.04 -7.63
N GLN A 37 -22.91 26.60 -8.73
CA GLN A 37 -22.16 26.76 -9.98
C GLN A 37 -21.04 27.81 -9.82
N TYR A 38 -19.89 27.48 -10.34
CA TYR A 38 -18.75 28.37 -10.45
C TYR A 38 -18.81 29.18 -11.73
N GLY A 39 -18.38 30.46 -11.69
CA GLY A 39 -18.24 31.33 -12.85
C GLY A 39 -16.90 31.13 -13.58
N ASN A 40 -15.86 30.70 -12.86
CA ASN A 40 -14.54 30.39 -13.40
C ASN A 40 -13.80 29.41 -12.45
N PHE A 41 -12.65 28.87 -12.89
CA PHE A 41 -11.88 27.92 -12.09
C PHE A 41 -11.24 28.57 -10.85
N ASP A 42 -11.01 29.88 -10.84
CA ASP A 42 -10.39 30.55 -9.69
C ASP A 42 -11.34 30.66 -8.48
N GLU A 43 -12.63 30.44 -8.68
CA GLU A 43 -13.61 30.34 -7.60
C GLU A 43 -13.65 29.02 -6.87
N VAL A 44 -13.04 27.97 -7.46
CA VAL A 44 -13.01 26.64 -6.85
C VAL A 44 -12.04 26.65 -5.67
N GLU A 45 -12.54 26.33 -4.48
CA GLU A 45 -11.75 26.12 -3.27
C GLU A 45 -11.41 24.62 -3.09
N LEU A 46 -10.54 24.29 -2.13
CA LEU A 46 -10.31 22.90 -1.75
C LEU A 46 -11.55 22.34 -1.01
N PRO A 47 -11.86 21.04 -1.12
CA PRO A 47 -13.12 20.49 -0.62
C PRO A 47 -13.26 20.53 0.91
N ASN A 48 -12.19 20.78 1.67
CA ASN A 48 -12.22 20.95 3.12
C ASN A 48 -12.63 22.36 3.59
N LEU A 49 -12.78 23.32 2.67
CA LEU A 49 -13.08 24.72 2.98
C LEU A 49 -14.45 25.18 2.45
N THR A 50 -15.30 24.27 2.01
CA THR A 50 -16.63 24.60 1.50
C THR A 50 -17.57 25.04 2.62
N VAL A 51 -18.51 25.95 2.31
CA VAL A 51 -19.46 26.53 3.28
C VAL A 51 -20.46 25.51 3.80
N THR A 52 -20.72 24.47 3.02
CA THR A 52 -21.59 23.32 3.35
C THR A 52 -20.85 22.04 3.02
N GLU A 53 -21.52 20.90 3.05
CA GLU A 53 -20.94 19.65 2.61
C GLU A 53 -20.40 19.76 1.19
N ALA A 54 -19.15 19.42 1.00
CA ALA A 54 -18.54 19.45 -0.32
C ALA A 54 -19.20 18.40 -1.25
N ASN A 55 -19.34 18.78 -2.52
CA ASN A 55 -19.85 17.89 -3.54
C ASN A 55 -18.98 16.60 -3.61
N PRO A 56 -19.58 15.39 -3.62
CA PRO A 56 -18.83 14.13 -3.71
C PRO A 56 -17.88 14.06 -4.93
N ALA A 57 -18.29 14.60 -6.08
CA ALA A 57 -17.44 14.67 -7.26
C ALA A 57 -16.23 15.59 -7.05
N HIS A 58 -16.40 16.68 -6.28
CA HIS A 58 -15.32 17.59 -5.90
C HIS A 58 -14.26 16.85 -5.05
N TRP A 59 -14.71 16.08 -4.04
CA TRP A 59 -13.81 15.25 -3.24
C TRP A 59 -13.12 14.18 -4.09
N LEU A 60 -13.83 13.49 -4.97
CA LEU A 60 -13.26 12.44 -5.80
C LEU A 60 -12.19 13.00 -6.75
N ASP A 61 -12.44 14.14 -7.37
CA ASP A 61 -11.45 14.80 -8.22
C ASP A 61 -10.25 15.33 -7.42
N PHE A 62 -10.44 15.71 -6.17
CA PHE A 62 -9.33 16.08 -5.31
C PHE A 62 -8.46 14.86 -4.91
N TYR A 63 -9.06 13.68 -4.68
CA TYR A 63 -8.29 12.44 -4.51
C TYR A 63 -7.53 12.07 -5.77
N ARG A 64 -8.16 12.15 -6.95
CA ARG A 64 -7.50 11.92 -8.24
C ARG A 64 -6.31 12.84 -8.46
N PHE A 65 -6.52 14.13 -8.22
CA PHE A 65 -5.45 15.14 -8.30
C PHE A 65 -4.28 14.79 -7.38
N THR A 66 -4.55 14.51 -6.10
CA THR A 66 -3.48 14.22 -5.15
C THR A 66 -2.76 12.92 -5.47
N SER A 67 -3.46 11.89 -5.95
CA SER A 67 -2.85 10.64 -6.43
C SER A 67 -1.94 10.89 -7.64
N GLN A 68 -2.41 11.68 -8.61
CA GLN A 68 -1.62 12.04 -9.78
C GLN A 68 -0.36 12.82 -9.40
N MET A 69 -0.44 13.75 -8.42
CA MET A 69 0.75 14.48 -7.94
C MET A 69 1.80 13.56 -7.33
N VAL A 70 1.40 12.49 -6.64
CA VAL A 70 2.33 11.47 -6.13
C VAL A 70 3.00 10.74 -7.30
N ALA A 71 2.23 10.32 -8.30
CA ALA A 71 2.76 9.64 -9.48
C ALA A 71 3.70 10.54 -10.28
N GLU A 72 3.35 11.82 -10.49
CA GLU A 72 4.21 12.79 -11.18
C GLU A 72 5.52 13.07 -10.44
N PHE A 73 5.47 13.15 -9.10
CA PHE A 73 6.66 13.31 -8.30
C PHE A 73 7.57 12.06 -8.37
N ASN A 74 6.99 10.87 -8.37
CA ASN A 74 7.75 9.64 -8.59
C ASN A 74 8.36 9.61 -9.99
N GLN A 75 7.60 9.96 -11.03
CA GLN A 75 8.09 10.00 -12.41
C GLN A 75 9.26 10.96 -12.58
N LEU A 76 9.21 12.14 -11.95
CA LEU A 76 10.35 13.09 -11.98
C LEU A 76 11.64 12.46 -11.44
N GLN A 77 11.55 11.69 -10.35
CA GLN A 77 12.69 10.98 -9.78
C GLN A 77 13.16 9.84 -10.69
N VAL A 78 12.23 9.09 -11.25
CA VAL A 78 12.51 8.00 -12.21
C VAL A 78 13.26 8.54 -13.42
N ASP A 79 12.81 9.65 -14.01
CA ASP A 79 13.44 10.25 -15.20
C ASP A 79 14.89 10.64 -14.92
N ILE A 80 15.14 11.29 -13.77
CA ILE A 80 16.49 11.66 -13.33
C ILE A 80 17.36 10.43 -13.12
N LEU A 81 16.83 9.39 -12.49
CA LEU A 81 17.59 8.16 -12.23
C LEU A 81 17.88 7.39 -13.53
N ARG A 82 16.93 7.35 -14.47
CA ARG A 82 17.14 6.74 -15.79
C ARG A 82 18.26 7.43 -16.57
N GLU A 83 18.32 8.78 -16.49
CA GLU A 83 19.37 9.56 -17.14
C GLU A 83 20.74 9.35 -16.48
N LEU A 84 20.80 9.46 -15.14
CA LEU A 84 22.08 9.49 -14.41
C LEU A 84 22.61 8.09 -14.03
N SER A 85 21.75 7.07 -14.04
CA SER A 85 22.10 5.70 -13.65
C SER A 85 21.43 4.66 -14.58
N PRO A 86 21.74 4.70 -15.89
CA PRO A 86 21.07 3.83 -16.86
C PRO A 86 21.35 2.34 -16.60
N GLY A 87 20.35 1.51 -16.90
CA GLY A 87 20.45 0.06 -16.80
C GLY A 87 20.37 -0.51 -15.38
N ARG A 88 19.96 0.29 -14.41
CA ARG A 88 19.64 -0.16 -13.05
C ARG A 88 18.15 -0.19 -12.85
N ASP A 89 17.66 -1.22 -12.14
CA ASP A 89 16.27 -1.30 -11.72
C ASP A 89 15.96 -0.18 -10.73
N ILE A 90 14.80 0.43 -10.90
CA ILE A 90 14.24 1.44 -10.00
C ILE A 90 13.12 0.78 -9.20
N ILE A 91 13.21 0.91 -7.88
CA ILE A 91 12.32 0.30 -6.91
C ILE A 91 11.79 1.38 -5.98
N HIS A 92 10.52 1.27 -5.59
CA HIS A 92 9.92 2.06 -4.52
C HIS A 92 9.15 1.13 -3.60
N ASN A 93 9.26 1.35 -2.26
CA ASN A 93 8.52 0.58 -1.28
C ASN A 93 7.18 1.24 -0.92
N PHE A 94 6.16 0.42 -0.81
CA PHE A 94 4.82 0.77 -0.40
C PHE A 94 4.52 0.27 1.01
N MET A 95 3.45 0.77 1.62
CA MET A 95 3.00 0.37 2.95
C MET A 95 1.69 -0.41 2.87
N GLY A 96 1.47 -1.32 3.82
CA GLY A 96 0.22 -2.05 3.91
C GLY A 96 -0.99 -1.14 4.20
N ARG A 97 -2.11 -1.38 3.50
CA ARG A 97 -3.39 -0.67 3.67
C ARG A 97 -3.32 0.85 3.46
N ILE A 98 -2.47 1.33 2.59
CA ILE A 98 -2.48 2.73 2.16
C ILE A 98 -3.40 2.88 0.95
N LEU A 99 -4.39 3.77 1.06
CA LEU A 99 -5.40 4.03 0.02
C LEU A 99 -5.40 5.50 -0.43
N ASP A 100 -4.37 6.26 -0.09
CA ASP A 100 -4.35 7.71 -0.34
C ASP A 100 -3.90 8.07 -1.75
N PHE A 101 -3.37 7.11 -2.51
CA PHE A 101 -3.02 7.24 -3.94
C PHE A 101 -3.11 5.88 -4.63
N ASP A 102 -3.18 5.89 -5.96
CA ASP A 102 -3.21 4.67 -6.78
C ASP A 102 -1.80 4.11 -6.94
N HIS A 103 -1.58 2.91 -6.40
CA HIS A 103 -0.28 2.24 -6.48
C HIS A 103 0.00 1.66 -7.87
N TYR A 104 -1.03 1.42 -8.69
CA TYR A 104 -0.82 0.98 -10.07
C TYR A 104 -0.17 2.07 -10.92
N ASP A 105 -0.58 3.35 -10.73
CA ASP A 105 -0.01 4.48 -11.44
C ASP A 105 1.48 4.70 -11.09
N VAL A 106 1.83 4.54 -9.82
CA VAL A 106 3.23 4.65 -9.38
C VAL A 106 4.02 3.41 -9.80
N GLY A 107 3.47 2.22 -9.60
CA GLY A 107 4.12 0.95 -9.92
C GLY A 107 4.43 0.79 -11.41
N ALA A 108 3.56 1.32 -12.30
CA ALA A 108 3.78 1.32 -13.75
C ALA A 108 5.05 2.07 -14.20
N GLN A 109 5.59 2.95 -13.36
CA GLN A 109 6.81 3.72 -13.61
C GLN A 109 8.09 3.01 -13.13
N LEU A 110 7.92 1.96 -12.32
CA LEU A 110 8.99 1.21 -11.67
C LEU A 110 9.33 -0.07 -12.44
N ASP A 111 10.55 -0.58 -12.22
CA ASP A 111 10.91 -1.94 -12.67
C ASP A 111 10.44 -3.00 -11.69
N VAL A 112 10.42 -2.68 -10.39
CA VAL A 112 10.05 -3.57 -9.30
C VAL A 112 9.23 -2.79 -8.28
N SER A 113 8.07 -3.28 -7.92
CA SER A 113 7.36 -2.81 -6.73
C SER A 113 7.90 -3.50 -5.49
N SER A 114 7.89 -2.81 -4.37
CA SER A 114 8.21 -3.44 -3.10
C SER A 114 7.30 -2.94 -1.99
N TRP A 115 7.26 -3.63 -0.88
CA TRP A 115 6.48 -3.20 0.27
C TRP A 115 7.10 -3.60 1.59
N ASP A 116 6.63 -2.95 2.66
CA ASP A 116 7.12 -3.13 4.01
C ASP A 116 6.15 -4.03 4.78
N SER A 117 6.61 -5.25 5.09
CA SER A 117 5.83 -6.33 5.70
C SER A 117 6.12 -6.45 7.20
N TYR A 118 5.16 -6.01 8.01
CA TYR A 118 5.23 -6.04 9.46
C TYR A 118 4.03 -6.80 10.07
N PRO A 119 3.99 -8.14 9.97
CA PRO A 119 2.81 -8.93 10.31
C PRO A 119 2.28 -8.72 11.72
N LEU A 120 3.18 -8.66 12.73
CA LEU A 120 2.76 -8.43 14.12
C LEU A 120 2.41 -6.97 14.37
N GLY A 121 3.20 -6.05 13.80
CA GLY A 121 2.97 -4.62 13.95
C GLY A 121 1.62 -4.20 13.39
N PHE A 122 1.28 -4.61 12.19
CA PHE A 122 0.00 -4.31 11.56
C PHE A 122 -1.18 -4.96 12.30
N LEU A 123 -1.06 -6.23 12.69
CA LEU A 123 -2.10 -6.91 13.46
C LEU A 123 -2.44 -6.18 14.75
N ASP A 124 -1.44 -5.69 15.47
CA ASP A 124 -1.64 -5.01 16.75
C ASP A 124 -2.12 -3.55 16.57
N GLN A 125 -1.71 -2.87 15.52
CA GLN A 125 -2.07 -1.49 15.24
C GLN A 125 -3.47 -1.34 14.63
N MET A 126 -3.87 -2.23 13.72
CA MET A 126 -5.12 -2.12 12.95
C MET A 126 -6.31 -2.71 13.70
N ARG A 127 -6.71 -2.07 14.79
CA ARG A 127 -7.78 -2.53 15.69
C ARG A 127 -9.18 -2.41 15.09
N ASP A 128 -9.32 -1.57 14.09
CA ASP A 128 -10.55 -1.42 13.30
C ASP A 128 -10.76 -2.59 12.32
N LEU A 129 -9.67 -3.19 11.84
CA LEU A 129 -9.69 -4.32 10.92
C LEU A 129 -9.69 -5.67 11.67
N PHE A 130 -8.96 -5.76 12.78
CA PHE A 130 -8.75 -7.00 13.52
C PHE A 130 -9.38 -6.94 14.92
N PRO A 131 -10.48 -7.68 15.18
CA PRO A 131 -11.09 -7.81 16.51
C PRO A 131 -10.09 -8.35 17.54
N GLU A 132 -10.38 -8.11 18.82
CA GLU A 132 -9.46 -8.45 19.92
C GLU A 132 -9.14 -9.96 20.00
N ASP A 133 -10.16 -10.80 19.88
CA ASP A 133 -10.00 -12.26 19.89
C ASP A 133 -9.09 -12.74 18.75
N HIS A 134 -9.25 -12.18 17.55
CA HIS A 134 -8.40 -12.45 16.40
C HIS A 134 -6.95 -12.00 16.65
N ARG A 135 -6.77 -10.78 17.19
CA ARG A 135 -5.44 -10.26 17.51
C ARG A 135 -4.74 -11.10 18.58
N LEU A 136 -5.46 -11.60 19.58
CA LEU A 136 -4.93 -12.48 20.61
C LEU A 136 -4.55 -13.84 20.03
N GLN A 137 -5.38 -14.40 19.14
CA GLN A 137 -5.11 -15.68 18.47
C GLN A 137 -3.81 -15.64 17.65
N PHE A 138 -3.60 -14.56 16.92
CA PHE A 138 -2.49 -14.39 15.99
C PHE A 138 -1.36 -13.47 16.52
N ALA A 139 -1.38 -13.14 17.81
CA ALA A 139 -0.47 -12.15 18.41
C ALA A 139 1.02 -12.39 18.13
N ARG A 140 1.44 -13.65 17.90
CA ARG A 140 2.84 -14.03 17.67
C ARG A 140 3.10 -14.61 16.28
N SER A 141 2.10 -14.61 15.39
CA SER A 141 2.22 -15.11 14.03
C SER A 141 1.86 -14.09 12.94
N GLY A 142 1.12 -13.03 13.32
CA GLY A 142 0.50 -12.13 12.35
C GLY A 142 -0.76 -12.74 11.74
N ASP A 143 -1.59 -11.90 11.11
CA ASP A 143 -2.74 -12.37 10.34
C ASP A 143 -2.25 -13.11 9.08
N PRO A 144 -2.74 -14.34 8.82
CA PRO A 144 -2.22 -15.19 7.75
C PRO A 144 -2.57 -14.68 6.34
N ASP A 145 -3.60 -13.84 6.20
CA ASP A 145 -4.08 -13.38 4.90
C ASP A 145 -3.63 -11.95 4.57
N PHE A 146 -3.30 -11.13 5.58
CA PHE A 146 -2.95 -9.73 5.39
C PHE A 146 -1.65 -9.58 4.59
N GLN A 147 -0.62 -10.37 4.91
CA GLN A 147 0.61 -10.41 4.13
C GLN A 147 0.34 -10.87 2.70
N ALA A 148 -0.31 -12.01 2.56
CA ALA A 148 -0.61 -12.60 1.28
C ALA A 148 -1.38 -11.65 0.36
N PHE A 149 -2.37 -10.91 0.90
CA PHE A 149 -3.10 -9.88 0.17
C PHE A 149 -2.17 -8.83 -0.42
N HIS A 150 -1.24 -8.31 0.38
CA HIS A 150 -0.31 -7.28 -0.07
C HIS A 150 0.78 -7.84 -1.01
N HIS A 151 1.20 -9.09 -0.83
CA HIS A 151 2.07 -9.77 -1.79
C HIS A 151 1.43 -9.81 -3.18
N ASP A 152 0.18 -10.23 -3.27
CA ASP A 152 -0.55 -10.31 -4.53
C ASP A 152 -0.86 -8.91 -5.11
N LEU A 153 -1.19 -7.93 -4.25
CA LEU A 153 -1.44 -6.55 -4.69
C LEU A 153 -0.17 -5.93 -5.31
N TYR A 154 0.96 -6.00 -4.61
CA TYR A 154 2.19 -5.37 -5.11
C TYR A 154 2.87 -6.15 -6.24
N ARG A 155 2.61 -7.45 -6.35
CA ARG A 155 2.92 -8.19 -7.58
C ARG A 155 2.19 -7.63 -8.80
N ALA A 156 0.96 -7.17 -8.63
CA ALA A 156 0.14 -6.64 -9.72
C ALA A 156 0.52 -5.21 -10.16
N THR A 157 1.27 -4.45 -9.36
CA THR A 157 1.54 -3.03 -9.64
C THR A 157 2.72 -2.79 -10.59
N SER A 158 3.65 -3.73 -10.76
CA SER A 158 4.84 -3.58 -11.65
C SER A 158 5.14 -4.85 -12.46
N ASN A 159 4.22 -5.20 -13.37
CA ASN A 159 4.40 -6.31 -14.34
C ASN A 159 4.83 -7.66 -13.72
N GLY A 160 4.44 -7.91 -12.47
CA GLY A 160 4.71 -9.15 -11.77
C GLY A 160 6.04 -9.19 -11.00
N ARG A 161 6.91 -8.18 -11.13
CA ARG A 161 8.17 -8.10 -10.37
C ARG A 161 7.96 -7.38 -9.04
N TRP A 162 8.28 -8.02 -7.94
CA TRP A 162 8.11 -7.40 -6.63
C TRP A 162 9.05 -7.97 -5.55
N TRP A 163 9.31 -7.18 -4.50
CA TRP A 163 10.13 -7.51 -3.35
C TRP A 163 9.41 -7.20 -2.03
N VAL A 164 9.81 -7.87 -0.96
CA VAL A 164 9.63 -7.34 0.39
C VAL A 164 10.86 -6.49 0.71
N MET A 165 10.68 -5.16 0.81
CA MET A 165 11.78 -4.23 1.10
C MET A 165 12.13 -4.25 2.58
N GLU A 166 11.12 -4.32 3.44
CA GLU A 166 11.28 -4.37 4.88
C GLU A 166 10.46 -5.53 5.47
N GLN A 167 11.09 -6.67 5.68
CA GLN A 167 10.47 -7.75 6.43
C GLN A 167 10.74 -7.58 7.92
N GLN A 168 9.70 -7.70 8.73
CA GLN A 168 9.81 -7.67 10.20
C GLN A 168 10.74 -8.77 10.72
N PRO A 169 11.86 -8.45 11.43
CA PRO A 169 12.77 -9.46 11.98
C PRO A 169 12.49 -9.81 13.45
N GLY A 170 11.56 -9.11 14.10
CA GLY A 170 11.26 -9.26 15.53
C GLY A 170 10.34 -8.16 16.01
N PRO A 171 10.39 -7.79 17.32
CA PRO A 171 9.60 -6.69 17.85
C PRO A 171 9.79 -5.37 17.11
N VAL A 172 8.73 -4.57 16.99
CA VAL A 172 8.74 -3.24 16.38
C VAL A 172 8.41 -2.16 17.41
N ASN A 173 9.04 -0.99 17.31
CA ASN A 173 8.90 0.08 18.31
C ASN A 173 7.60 0.90 18.19
N TRP A 174 6.93 0.86 17.05
CA TRP A 174 5.74 1.68 16.74
C TRP A 174 4.41 0.96 16.99
N ALA A 175 4.42 -0.35 17.19
CA ALA A 175 3.20 -1.08 17.55
C ALA A 175 2.83 -0.85 19.03
N PRO A 176 1.53 -0.86 19.39
CA PRO A 176 1.09 -0.70 20.78
C PRO A 176 1.71 -1.72 21.76
N ASN A 177 1.92 -2.95 21.30
CA ASN A 177 2.60 -4.00 22.07
C ASN A 177 3.80 -4.51 21.28
N ASN A 178 4.95 -4.51 21.89
CA ASN A 178 6.21 -4.92 21.26
C ASN A 178 6.42 -6.44 21.39
N ILE A 179 5.59 -7.21 20.71
CA ILE A 179 5.52 -8.68 20.82
C ILE A 179 6.60 -9.33 19.92
N ALA A 180 7.28 -10.34 20.48
CA ALA A 180 8.19 -11.16 19.68
C ALA A 180 7.43 -12.25 18.91
N PRO A 181 7.80 -12.53 17.65
CA PRO A 181 7.23 -13.65 16.89
C PRO A 181 7.50 -15.00 17.56
N ARG A 182 6.76 -16.03 17.17
CA ARG A 182 7.11 -17.40 17.50
C ARG A 182 8.32 -17.83 16.67
N ASP A 183 9.07 -18.78 17.22
CA ASP A 183 10.16 -19.45 16.50
C ASP A 183 9.65 -20.03 15.17
N GLY A 184 10.39 -19.81 14.11
CA GLY A 184 10.03 -20.23 12.75
C GLY A 184 9.16 -19.25 11.98
N MET A 185 8.61 -18.21 12.62
CA MET A 185 7.73 -17.27 11.93
C MET A 185 8.48 -16.33 10.96
N ILE A 186 9.70 -15.94 11.28
CA ILE A 186 10.52 -15.12 10.38
C ILE A 186 10.81 -15.89 9.08
N ALA A 187 11.12 -17.17 9.21
CA ALA A 187 11.31 -18.04 8.07
C ALA A 187 10.01 -18.23 7.26
N LEU A 188 8.88 -18.49 7.95
CA LEU A 188 7.58 -18.69 7.29
C LEU A 188 7.15 -17.47 6.49
N TRP A 189 7.23 -16.27 7.05
CA TRP A 189 6.86 -15.03 6.33
C TRP A 189 7.70 -14.81 5.08
N ALA A 190 9.02 -15.07 5.15
CA ALA A 190 9.88 -14.95 3.98
C ALA A 190 9.57 -16.02 2.93
N LEU A 191 9.32 -17.26 3.33
CA LEU A 191 8.95 -18.35 2.42
C LEU A 191 7.59 -18.11 1.76
N GLU A 192 6.63 -17.54 2.49
CA GLU A 192 5.34 -17.10 1.93
C GLU A 192 5.56 -16.05 0.83
N ALA A 193 6.40 -15.03 1.06
CA ALA A 193 6.70 -14.04 0.06
C ALA A 193 7.28 -14.67 -1.23
N PHE A 194 8.25 -15.58 -1.10
CA PHE A 194 8.78 -16.31 -2.25
C PHE A 194 7.74 -17.21 -2.92
N ALA A 195 6.84 -17.84 -2.17
CA ALA A 195 5.74 -18.63 -2.72
C ALA A 195 4.74 -17.78 -3.52
N HIS A 196 4.58 -16.48 -3.16
CA HIS A 196 3.82 -15.51 -3.93
C HIS A 196 4.62 -14.85 -5.06
N GLY A 197 5.87 -15.29 -5.30
CA GLY A 197 6.70 -14.83 -6.43
C GLY A 197 7.59 -13.63 -6.14
N ALA A 198 7.91 -13.34 -4.88
CA ALA A 198 8.89 -12.31 -4.56
C ALA A 198 10.27 -12.67 -5.13
N GLU A 199 10.96 -11.70 -5.74
CA GLU A 199 12.35 -11.88 -6.19
C GLU A 199 13.35 -11.75 -5.03
N ALA A 200 12.98 -10.98 -3.99
CA ALA A 200 13.82 -10.75 -2.82
C ALA A 200 12.99 -10.46 -1.56
N VAL A 201 13.54 -10.86 -0.43
CA VAL A 201 13.07 -10.48 0.90
C VAL A 201 14.22 -9.83 1.66
N SER A 202 14.07 -8.55 1.98
CA SER A 202 15.02 -7.75 2.73
C SER A 202 14.49 -7.51 4.14
N TYR A 203 15.35 -7.52 5.15
CA TYR A 203 14.93 -7.35 6.53
C TYR A 203 15.22 -5.93 7.02
N PHE A 204 14.27 -5.29 7.62
CA PHE A 204 14.49 -4.05 8.33
C PHE A 204 14.55 -4.34 9.84
N ARG A 205 15.74 -4.40 10.43
CA ARG A 205 17.02 -3.90 9.86
C ARG A 205 18.15 -4.90 10.09
N TRP A 206 19.30 -4.61 9.51
CA TRP A 206 20.51 -5.43 9.75
C TRP A 206 20.90 -5.47 11.22
N ARG A 207 20.94 -4.31 11.91
CA ARG A 207 21.32 -4.22 13.32
C ARG A 207 20.41 -3.26 14.09
N GLN A 208 19.89 -3.71 15.22
CA GLN A 208 19.17 -2.87 16.17
C GLN A 208 20.06 -1.70 16.64
N LEU A 209 19.52 -0.50 16.61
CA LEU A 209 20.25 0.68 17.07
C LEU A 209 20.33 0.71 18.61
N PRO A 210 21.47 1.14 19.17
CA PRO A 210 21.61 1.28 20.62
C PRO A 210 20.98 2.57 21.19
N PHE A 211 20.51 3.48 20.34
CA PHE A 211 19.93 4.77 20.68
C PHE A 211 19.08 5.31 19.52
N ALA A 212 18.44 6.46 19.71
CA ALA A 212 17.57 7.18 18.78
C ALA A 212 16.15 6.57 18.67
N GLN A 213 15.35 7.12 17.76
CA GLN A 213 13.91 6.91 17.69
C GLN A 213 13.49 5.45 17.54
N GLU A 214 14.26 4.67 16.82
CA GLU A 214 13.96 3.26 16.55
C GLU A 214 14.85 2.28 17.33
N GLN A 215 15.38 2.70 18.47
CA GLN A 215 16.25 1.83 19.27
C GLN A 215 15.59 0.53 19.73
N MET A 216 14.25 0.49 19.84
CA MET A 216 13.50 -0.72 20.20
C MET A 216 13.08 -1.56 19.00
N HIS A 217 13.35 -1.08 17.76
CA HIS A 217 13.09 -1.87 16.55
C HIS A 217 14.14 -2.97 16.41
N ALA A 218 13.70 -4.21 16.35
CA ALA A 218 14.59 -5.35 16.22
C ALA A 218 15.39 -5.32 14.90
N GLY A 219 16.54 -5.98 14.91
CA GLY A 219 17.36 -6.23 13.72
C GLY A 219 17.75 -7.69 13.66
N LEU A 220 18.41 -8.09 12.59
CA LEU A 220 19.05 -9.41 12.49
C LEU A 220 20.20 -9.55 13.49
N LEU A 221 20.84 -8.41 13.82
CA LEU A 221 21.79 -8.33 14.92
C LEU A 221 21.22 -7.46 16.04
N ARG A 222 21.54 -7.82 17.28
CA ARG A 222 21.26 -6.97 18.45
C ARG A 222 22.16 -5.74 18.47
N SER A 223 21.89 -4.80 19.34
CA SER A 223 22.67 -3.56 19.49
C SER A 223 24.15 -3.81 19.84
N ASP A 224 24.45 -4.88 20.57
CA ASP A 224 25.79 -5.35 20.90
C ASP A 224 26.49 -6.15 19.79
N ARG A 225 25.85 -6.29 18.61
CA ARG A 225 26.28 -7.03 17.43
C ARG A 225 26.18 -8.57 17.56
N SER A 226 25.63 -9.09 18.63
CA SER A 226 25.31 -10.52 18.70
C SER A 226 24.14 -10.86 17.77
N HIS A 227 24.04 -12.12 17.35
CA HIS A 227 22.94 -12.58 16.51
C HIS A 227 21.62 -12.51 17.28
N ALA A 228 20.59 -11.93 16.68
CA ALA A 228 19.21 -12.05 17.15
C ALA A 228 18.62 -13.38 16.65
N GLU A 229 17.46 -13.77 17.17
CA GLU A 229 16.76 -15.01 16.79
C GLU A 229 16.51 -15.08 15.28
N ALA A 230 16.10 -13.96 14.67
CA ALA A 230 15.84 -13.84 13.24
C ALA A 230 17.06 -14.12 12.35
N PHE A 231 18.30 -13.98 12.86
CA PHE A 231 19.50 -14.18 12.06
C PHE A 231 19.64 -15.62 11.56
N ALA A 232 19.38 -16.60 12.44
CA ALA A 232 19.44 -18.00 12.09
C ALA A 232 18.32 -18.41 11.12
N GLU A 233 17.10 -17.91 11.34
CA GLU A 233 15.96 -18.19 10.46
C GLU A 233 16.17 -17.58 9.06
N ALA A 234 16.62 -16.34 8.96
CA ALA A 234 16.94 -15.70 7.68
C ALA A 234 18.05 -16.46 6.93
N GLY A 235 19.08 -16.93 7.64
CA GLY A 235 20.12 -17.75 7.06
C GLY A 235 19.62 -19.10 6.52
N ALA A 236 18.73 -19.76 7.26
CA ALA A 236 18.11 -21.02 6.83
C ALA A 236 17.23 -20.82 5.58
N VAL A 237 16.45 -19.75 5.53
CA VAL A 237 15.68 -19.39 4.31
C VAL A 237 16.61 -19.16 3.14
N ALA A 238 17.67 -18.38 3.31
CA ALA A 238 18.63 -18.09 2.23
C ALA A 238 19.33 -19.37 1.70
N GLU A 239 19.53 -20.37 2.53
CA GLU A 239 20.02 -21.67 2.11
C GLU A 239 18.95 -22.47 1.37
N MET A 240 17.73 -22.49 1.90
CA MET A 240 16.59 -23.21 1.33
C MET A 240 16.24 -22.71 -0.08
N ILE A 241 16.09 -21.40 -0.27
CA ILE A 241 15.70 -20.83 -1.56
C ILE A 241 16.73 -21.04 -2.67
N ARG A 242 18.03 -21.19 -2.34
CA ARG A 242 19.06 -21.50 -3.33
C ARG A 242 18.92 -22.90 -3.93
N ASN A 243 18.24 -23.81 -3.24
CA ASN A 243 18.07 -25.20 -3.61
C ASN A 243 16.68 -25.53 -4.16
N ILE A 244 15.79 -24.53 -4.23
CA ILE A 244 14.45 -24.67 -4.80
C ILE A 244 14.45 -24.07 -6.19
N ASP A 245 14.02 -24.85 -7.17
CA ASP A 245 13.70 -24.33 -8.51
C ASP A 245 12.29 -23.72 -8.44
N TRP A 246 12.25 -22.42 -8.17
CA TRP A 246 10.98 -21.70 -8.05
C TRP A 246 10.31 -21.62 -9.43
N PRO A 247 9.06 -22.06 -9.55
CA PRO A 247 8.35 -21.93 -10.82
C PRO A 247 8.25 -20.45 -11.19
N ALA A 248 8.38 -20.18 -12.48
CA ALA A 248 7.99 -18.88 -13.01
C ALA A 248 6.55 -18.57 -12.56
N THR A 249 6.25 -17.29 -12.30
CA THR A 249 4.95 -16.84 -11.81
C THR A 249 3.80 -17.57 -12.50
N THR A 250 3.03 -18.32 -11.72
CA THR A 250 1.81 -18.98 -12.21
C THR A 250 0.66 -17.98 -12.18
N LYS A 251 -0.25 -18.08 -13.16
CA LYS A 251 -1.51 -17.33 -13.09
C LYS A 251 -2.36 -17.84 -11.93
N GLY A 252 -3.01 -16.92 -11.23
CA GLY A 252 -3.98 -17.26 -10.20
C GLY A 252 -5.22 -17.94 -10.80
N ASP A 253 -5.94 -18.69 -9.97
CA ASP A 253 -7.22 -19.31 -10.33
C ASP A 253 -8.33 -18.27 -10.53
N VAL A 254 -8.21 -17.15 -9.83
CA VAL A 254 -9.20 -16.07 -9.76
C VAL A 254 -8.50 -14.71 -9.87
N ALA A 255 -9.09 -13.80 -10.63
CA ALA A 255 -8.72 -12.39 -10.63
C ALA A 255 -9.63 -11.63 -9.68
N LEU A 256 -9.03 -10.84 -8.76
CA LEU A 256 -9.72 -9.95 -7.85
C LEU A 256 -9.37 -8.50 -8.21
N ILE A 257 -10.37 -7.73 -8.63
CA ILE A 257 -10.17 -6.31 -8.96
C ILE A 257 -10.06 -5.51 -7.66
N PHE A 258 -8.98 -4.73 -7.55
CA PHE A 258 -8.79 -3.76 -6.49
C PHE A 258 -8.71 -2.35 -7.10
N ASP A 259 -9.65 -1.49 -6.71
CA ASP A 259 -9.86 -0.17 -7.32
C ASP A 259 -9.75 0.94 -6.28
N TYR A 260 -8.75 1.80 -6.42
CA TYR A 260 -8.53 2.92 -5.51
C TYR A 260 -9.62 3.99 -5.63
N GLU A 261 -10.15 4.26 -6.83
CA GLU A 261 -11.24 5.22 -7.00
C GLU A 261 -12.52 4.76 -6.29
N SER A 262 -12.84 3.47 -6.32
CA SER A 262 -13.93 2.90 -5.55
C SER A 262 -13.71 3.04 -4.05
N ALA A 263 -12.49 2.85 -3.56
CA ALA A 263 -12.16 3.08 -2.16
C ALA A 263 -12.38 4.54 -1.75
N TRP A 264 -11.98 5.49 -2.61
CA TRP A 264 -12.22 6.92 -2.36
C TRP A 264 -13.70 7.28 -2.40
N ALA A 265 -14.45 6.76 -3.39
CA ALA A 265 -15.88 7.00 -3.49
C ALA A 265 -16.64 6.53 -2.24
N TRP A 266 -16.29 5.36 -1.70
CA TRP A 266 -16.90 4.83 -0.49
C TRP A 266 -16.50 5.61 0.77
N ARG A 267 -15.28 6.15 0.83
CA ARG A 267 -14.84 7.04 1.90
C ARG A 267 -15.60 8.37 1.88
N ILE A 268 -15.90 8.90 0.69
CA ILE A 268 -16.64 10.15 0.50
C ILE A 268 -18.11 9.98 0.87
N GLN A 269 -18.72 8.85 0.49
CA GLN A 269 -20.13 8.54 0.75
C GLN A 269 -20.28 7.17 1.42
N PRO A 270 -19.96 7.07 2.72
CA PRO A 270 -19.99 5.80 3.44
C PRO A 270 -21.40 5.22 3.49
N GLN A 271 -21.53 3.92 3.28
CA GLN A 271 -22.80 3.19 3.31
C GLN A 271 -23.12 2.55 4.66
N GLY A 272 -22.25 2.73 5.65
CA GLY A 272 -22.40 2.25 7.02
C GLY A 272 -21.19 2.64 7.87
N GLU A 273 -21.40 2.79 9.18
CA GLU A 273 -20.38 3.28 10.11
C GLU A 273 -19.09 2.44 10.13
N HIS A 274 -19.23 1.13 9.93
CA HIS A 274 -18.11 0.18 10.01
C HIS A 274 -17.81 -0.50 8.66
N PHE A 275 -18.33 0.05 7.57
CA PHE A 275 -18.20 -0.52 6.25
C PHE A 275 -17.20 0.27 5.42
N ASP A 276 -16.07 -0.34 5.12
CA ASP A 276 -15.07 0.24 4.25
C ASP A 276 -14.71 -0.70 3.09
N TYR A 277 -14.21 -0.12 2.00
CA TYR A 277 -13.90 -0.84 0.78
C TYR A 277 -12.76 -1.87 0.98
N PHE A 278 -11.71 -1.49 1.73
CA PHE A 278 -10.59 -2.40 1.96
C PHE A 278 -11.05 -3.65 2.71
N SER A 279 -11.81 -3.49 3.80
CA SER A 279 -12.33 -4.60 4.58
C SER A 279 -13.19 -5.54 3.74
N LEU A 280 -14.06 -4.99 2.87
CA LEU A 280 -14.87 -5.80 1.96
C LEU A 280 -14.00 -6.66 1.02
N VAL A 281 -13.05 -6.04 0.32
CA VAL A 281 -12.20 -6.75 -0.65
C VAL A 281 -11.29 -7.75 0.07
N PHE A 282 -10.80 -7.39 1.24
CA PHE A 282 -9.97 -8.28 2.06
C PHE A 282 -10.75 -9.51 2.57
N ASP A 283 -12.00 -9.34 2.95
CA ASP A 283 -12.85 -10.47 3.36
C ASP A 283 -13.17 -11.41 2.18
N ILE A 284 -13.37 -10.85 0.98
CA ILE A 284 -13.51 -11.65 -0.25
C ILE A 284 -12.21 -12.44 -0.50
N TYR A 285 -11.05 -11.78 -0.44
CA TYR A 285 -9.75 -12.40 -0.61
C TYR A 285 -9.53 -13.56 0.37
N ARG A 286 -9.82 -13.34 1.67
CA ARG A 286 -9.77 -14.38 2.71
C ARG A 286 -10.68 -15.56 2.38
N GLY A 287 -11.89 -15.27 1.89
CA GLY A 287 -12.84 -16.28 1.44
C GLY A 287 -12.26 -17.15 0.33
N LEU A 288 -11.67 -16.55 -0.70
CA LEU A 288 -11.04 -17.25 -1.82
C LEU A 288 -9.87 -18.13 -1.35
N ARG A 289 -8.99 -17.62 -0.49
CA ARG A 289 -7.87 -18.40 0.07
C ARG A 289 -8.34 -19.61 0.89
N ARG A 290 -9.44 -19.50 1.62
CA ARG A 290 -10.03 -20.64 2.36
C ARG A 290 -10.52 -21.76 1.44
N PHE A 291 -10.81 -21.46 0.18
CA PHE A 291 -11.08 -22.44 -0.86
C PHE A 291 -9.81 -22.94 -1.58
N CYS A 292 -8.63 -22.59 -1.06
CA CYS A 292 -7.32 -22.93 -1.65
C CYS A 292 -7.14 -22.39 -3.07
N LEU A 293 -7.75 -21.25 -3.39
CA LEU A 293 -7.59 -20.59 -4.68
C LEU A 293 -6.41 -19.61 -4.63
N SER A 294 -5.59 -19.62 -5.68
CA SER A 294 -4.59 -18.60 -5.94
C SER A 294 -5.26 -17.36 -6.53
N VAL A 295 -4.93 -16.18 -6.03
CA VAL A 295 -5.59 -14.94 -6.42
C VAL A 295 -4.59 -14.01 -7.11
N ASP A 296 -4.94 -13.55 -8.31
CA ASP A 296 -4.25 -12.43 -8.95
C ASP A 296 -5.03 -11.13 -8.69
N MET A 297 -4.36 -10.13 -8.13
CA MET A 297 -4.93 -8.78 -8.03
C MET A 297 -4.85 -8.08 -9.38
N MET A 298 -5.84 -7.26 -9.71
CA MET A 298 -5.89 -6.55 -10.98
C MET A 298 -6.37 -5.11 -10.79
N SER A 299 -5.78 -4.19 -11.56
CA SER A 299 -6.34 -2.86 -11.75
C SER A 299 -7.60 -2.95 -12.63
N PRO A 300 -8.63 -2.11 -12.38
CA PRO A 300 -9.79 -2.02 -13.27
C PRO A 300 -9.44 -1.62 -14.72
N ALA A 301 -8.28 -0.98 -14.93
CA ALA A 301 -7.83 -0.57 -16.27
C ALA A 301 -7.40 -1.74 -17.17
N VAL A 302 -7.13 -2.92 -16.61
CA VAL A 302 -6.68 -4.12 -17.34
C VAL A 302 -7.67 -5.31 -17.22
N ALA A 303 -8.80 -5.09 -16.55
CA ALA A 303 -9.85 -6.10 -16.32
C ALA A 303 -10.82 -6.27 -17.51
#